data_fe164154b1585fc681f0e35bab6895f7
#
_entry.id   fe164154b1585fc681f0e35bab6895f7
#
_cell.length_a   1.000
_cell.length_b   1.000
_cell.length_c   1.000
_cell.angle_alpha   90.00
_cell.angle_beta   90.00
_cell.angle_gamma   90.00
#
_symmetry.space_group_name_H-M   'P 1'
#
loop_
_entity.id
_entity.type
_entity.pdbx_description
1 polymer ?
#
loop_
_entity_poly.entity_id
_entity_poly.type
_entity_poly.pdbx_seq_one_letter_code
_entity_poly.pdbx_strand_id
1 'polypeptide(L)'
;MGEFVLAGEVGGERLDNPGRRQRYLRYLRAGAPVGGGYRTDGHGIWAPALAERLEREHLLPEPPFAGHILRYGFMCAPVTTATADQARAALAQLLRG
;
A
#
# COMPACT_ATOMS: atom_id res chain seq x y z
N MET A 1 -8.87 13.07 -13.16
CA MET A 1 -8.06 13.39 -11.99
C MET A 1 -8.33 12.36 -10.91
N GLY A 2 -7.34 11.59 -10.54
CA GLY A 2 -7.50 10.55 -9.54
C GLY A 2 -7.34 11.09 -8.13
N GLU A 3 -8.14 10.59 -7.22
CA GLU A 3 -7.95 10.84 -5.81
C GLU A 3 -7.14 9.70 -5.22
N PHE A 4 -6.19 10.05 -4.36
CA PHE A 4 -5.37 9.06 -3.67
C PHE A 4 -5.88 8.90 -2.25
N VAL A 5 -5.83 7.66 -1.77
CA VAL A 5 -6.24 7.31 -0.42
C VAL A 5 -5.00 6.89 0.37
N LEU A 6 -4.80 7.49 1.54
CA LEU A 6 -3.71 7.09 2.41
C LEU A 6 -4.10 5.81 3.15
N ALA A 7 -3.40 4.72 2.84
CA ALA A 7 -3.66 3.40 3.41
C ALA A 7 -2.51 3.04 4.36
N GLY A 8 -2.34 3.83 5.39
CA GLY A 8 -1.18 3.70 6.27
C GLY A 8 -1.37 2.87 7.51
N GLU A 9 -2.57 2.38 7.76
CA GLU A 9 -2.86 1.71 9.02
C GLU A 9 -3.00 0.21 8.86
N VAL A 10 -2.58 -0.53 9.90
CA VAL A 10 -2.84 -1.96 9.97
C VAL A 10 -4.19 -2.21 10.60
N GLY A 11 -4.84 -3.28 10.16
CA GLY A 11 -6.05 -3.74 10.79
C GLY A 11 -5.74 -4.63 11.98
N GLY A 12 -6.78 -5.14 12.62
CA GLY A 12 -6.62 -6.07 13.73
C GLY A 12 -6.53 -7.53 13.31
N GLU A 13 -6.66 -7.81 12.02
CA GLU A 13 -6.71 -9.18 11.53
C GLU A 13 -5.32 -9.73 11.26
N ARG A 14 -5.05 -10.93 11.77
CA ARG A 14 -3.79 -11.60 11.55
C ARG A 14 -3.87 -12.54 10.36
N LEU A 15 -2.77 -12.64 9.63
CA LEU A 15 -2.63 -13.59 8.53
C LEU A 15 -1.37 -14.41 8.75
N ASP A 16 -1.55 -15.59 9.33
CA ASP A 16 -0.42 -16.45 9.66
C ASP A 16 0.02 -17.39 8.53
N ASN A 17 -0.81 -17.54 7.49
CA ASN A 17 -0.46 -18.34 6.33
C ASN A 17 0.71 -17.69 5.57
N PRO A 18 1.91 -18.32 5.54
CA PRO A 18 3.07 -17.68 4.93
C PRO A 18 2.96 -17.44 3.43
N GLY A 19 2.30 -18.34 2.71
CA GLY A 19 2.11 -18.18 1.26
C GLY A 19 1.23 -16.99 0.93
N ARG A 20 0.10 -16.84 1.64
CA ARG A 20 -0.80 -15.72 1.44
C ARG A 20 -0.17 -14.42 1.91
N ARG A 21 0.54 -14.46 3.03
CA ARG A 21 1.23 -13.28 3.54
C ARG A 21 2.27 -12.77 2.53
N GLN A 22 3.00 -13.68 1.88
CA GLN A 22 3.97 -13.29 0.86
C GLN A 22 3.34 -12.60 -0.34
N ARG A 23 2.13 -12.97 -0.71
CA ARG A 23 1.42 -12.32 -1.80
C ARG A 23 1.09 -10.87 -1.47
N TYR A 24 0.62 -10.60 -0.26
CA TYR A 24 0.38 -9.23 0.19
C TYR A 24 1.68 -8.43 0.27
N LEU A 25 2.75 -9.04 0.80
CA LEU A 25 4.05 -8.37 0.90
C LEU A 25 4.59 -8.00 -0.47
N ARG A 26 4.44 -8.91 -1.44
CA ARG A 26 4.88 -8.63 -2.81
C ARG A 26 4.14 -7.42 -3.39
N TYR A 27 2.85 -7.34 -3.16
CA TYR A 27 2.06 -6.19 -3.61
C TYR A 27 2.56 -4.90 -2.97
N LEU A 28 2.73 -4.91 -1.65
CA LEU A 28 3.16 -3.73 -0.92
C LEU A 28 4.55 -3.25 -1.32
N ARG A 29 5.43 -4.17 -1.70
CA ARG A 29 6.79 -3.85 -2.12
C ARG A 29 6.90 -3.48 -3.60
N ALA A 30 5.89 -3.82 -4.39
CA ALA A 30 5.89 -3.56 -5.82
C ALA A 30 5.40 -2.15 -6.19
N GLY A 31 4.83 -1.42 -5.24
CA GLY A 31 4.34 -0.07 -5.50
C GLY A 31 5.46 0.88 -5.89
N ALA A 32 5.13 1.89 -6.68
CA ALA A 32 6.09 2.91 -7.09
C ALA A 32 6.46 3.80 -5.90
N PRO A 33 7.76 4.08 -5.70
CA PRO A 33 8.19 4.94 -4.60
C PRO A 33 7.77 6.39 -4.82
N VAL A 34 7.26 7.03 -3.76
CA VAL A 34 6.80 8.42 -3.82
C VAL A 34 7.43 9.30 -2.75
N GLY A 35 8.53 8.84 -2.16
CA GLY A 35 9.29 9.62 -1.18
C GLY A 35 9.07 9.12 0.25
N GLY A 36 10.09 9.25 1.08
CA GLY A 36 10.00 8.87 2.50
C GLY A 36 9.73 7.39 2.74
N GLY A 37 10.00 6.54 1.76
CA GLY A 37 9.69 5.12 1.85
C GLY A 37 8.25 4.77 1.52
N TYR A 38 7.40 5.75 1.28
CA TYR A 38 6.02 5.53 0.86
C TYR A 38 5.96 4.99 -0.57
N ARG A 39 4.91 4.23 -0.86
CA ARG A 39 4.69 3.66 -2.19
C ARG A 39 3.25 3.84 -2.61
N THR A 40 3.00 3.72 -3.91
CA THR A 40 1.65 3.83 -4.46
C THR A 40 1.43 2.79 -5.56
N ASP A 41 0.17 2.41 -5.72
CA ASP A 41 -0.29 1.57 -6.84
C ASP A 41 -1.12 2.38 -7.84
N GLY A 42 -1.12 3.70 -7.69
CA GLY A 42 -1.93 4.60 -8.51
C GLY A 42 -3.27 4.93 -7.89
N HIS A 43 -3.64 4.28 -6.81
CA HIS A 43 -4.89 4.52 -6.08
C HIS A 43 -4.62 4.76 -4.60
N GLY A 44 -3.92 3.85 -3.94
CA GLY A 44 -3.55 4.00 -2.55
C GLY A 44 -2.10 4.44 -2.40
N ILE A 45 -1.81 5.08 -1.28
CA ILE A 45 -0.45 5.42 -0.89
C ILE A 45 -0.26 4.82 0.50
N TRP A 46 0.83 4.08 0.70
CA TRP A 46 1.05 3.43 2.00
C TRP A 46 2.47 3.63 2.50
N ALA A 47 2.58 3.66 3.83
CA ALA A 47 3.84 3.81 4.53
C ALA A 47 4.66 2.52 4.50
N PRO A 48 5.99 2.60 4.60
CA PRO A 48 6.83 1.40 4.67
C PRO A 48 6.50 0.52 5.87
N ALA A 49 6.01 1.09 6.95
CA ALA A 49 5.62 0.33 8.14
C ALA A 49 4.56 -0.73 7.87
N LEU A 50 3.73 -0.53 6.84
CA LEU A 50 2.65 -1.47 6.53
C LEU A 50 3.20 -2.85 6.18
N ALA A 51 4.22 -2.90 5.32
CA ALA A 51 4.88 -4.16 4.97
C ALA A 51 5.67 -4.72 6.15
N GLU A 52 6.33 -3.87 6.91
CA GLU A 52 7.11 -4.30 8.08
C GLU A 52 6.22 -4.94 9.14
N ARG A 53 5.05 -4.36 9.41
CA ARG A 53 4.11 -4.89 10.38
C ARG A 53 3.53 -6.23 9.93
N LEU A 54 3.26 -6.36 8.64
CA LEU A 54 2.78 -7.63 8.10
C LEU A 54 3.84 -8.72 8.22
N GLU A 55 5.09 -8.38 7.93
CA GLU A 55 6.19 -9.34 8.01
C GLU A 55 6.50 -9.78 9.44
N ARG A 56 6.55 -8.83 10.36
CA ARG A 56 6.93 -9.11 11.75
C ARG A 56 5.79 -9.59 12.61
N GLU A 57 4.64 -8.95 12.49
CA GLU A 57 3.51 -9.18 13.39
C GLU A 57 2.37 -9.93 12.73
N HIS A 58 2.49 -10.22 11.43
CA HIS A 58 1.47 -10.93 10.65
C HIS A 58 0.12 -10.19 10.61
N LEU A 59 0.15 -8.86 10.75
CA LEU A 59 -1.05 -8.05 10.72
C LEU A 59 -1.32 -7.54 9.31
N LEU A 60 -2.54 -7.78 8.83
CA LEU A 60 -2.99 -7.29 7.54
C LEU A 60 -3.24 -5.78 7.57
N PRO A 61 -3.14 -5.10 6.41
CA PRO A 61 -3.67 -3.74 6.31
C PRO A 61 -5.15 -3.71 6.67
N GLU A 62 -5.68 -2.52 6.93
CA GLU A 62 -7.11 -2.34 7.16
C GLU A 62 -7.94 -2.98 6.04
N PRO A 63 -9.14 -3.52 6.37
CA PRO A 63 -9.94 -4.27 5.41
C PRO A 63 -10.19 -3.57 4.06
N PRO A 64 -10.46 -2.25 3.99
CA PRO A 64 -10.65 -1.60 2.70
C PRO A 64 -9.45 -1.77 1.77
N PHE A 65 -8.23 -1.60 2.29
CA PHE A 65 -7.04 -1.74 1.46
C PHE A 65 -6.68 -3.21 1.24
N ALA A 66 -6.82 -4.06 2.24
CA ALA A 66 -6.59 -5.49 2.08
C ALA A 66 -7.54 -6.07 1.03
N GLY A 67 -8.80 -5.65 1.04
CA GLY A 67 -9.78 -6.05 0.04
C GLY A 67 -9.44 -5.54 -1.35
N HIS A 68 -8.88 -4.35 -1.44
CA HIS A 68 -8.42 -3.77 -2.71
C HIS A 68 -7.30 -4.64 -3.32
N ILE A 69 -6.32 -5.03 -2.50
CA ILE A 69 -5.21 -5.88 -2.94
C ILE A 69 -5.74 -7.23 -3.44
N LEU A 70 -6.67 -7.80 -2.70
CA LEU A 70 -7.27 -9.08 -3.06
C LEU A 70 -8.06 -8.98 -4.37
N ARG A 71 -8.80 -7.88 -4.55
CA ARG A 71 -9.60 -7.63 -5.76
C ARG A 71 -8.73 -7.55 -7.00
N TYR A 72 -7.51 -7.03 -6.88
CA TYR A 72 -6.56 -6.96 -7.98
C TYR A 72 -5.70 -8.22 -8.11
N GLY A 73 -6.05 -9.28 -7.41
CA GLY A 73 -5.36 -10.57 -7.51
C GLY A 73 -3.91 -10.50 -7.09
N PHE A 74 -3.58 -9.62 -6.14
CA PHE A 74 -2.22 -9.40 -5.65
C PHE A 74 -1.25 -8.88 -6.73
N MET A 75 -1.80 -8.29 -7.80
CA MET A 75 -1.02 -7.74 -8.90
C MET A 75 -1.00 -6.21 -8.80
N CYS A 76 0.14 -5.67 -8.41
CA CYS A 76 0.30 -4.22 -8.38
C CYS A 76 0.53 -3.71 -9.80
N ALA A 77 -0.38 -2.90 -10.31
CA ALA A 77 -0.26 -2.36 -11.66
C ALA A 77 0.92 -1.40 -11.76
N PRO A 78 1.60 -1.36 -12.93
CA PRO A 78 2.65 -0.36 -13.14
C PRO A 78 2.10 1.05 -13.04
N VAL A 79 2.87 1.93 -12.43
CA VAL A 79 2.48 3.33 -12.25
C VAL A 79 3.36 4.21 -13.13
N THR A 80 2.74 5.09 -13.93
CA THR A 80 3.49 6.02 -14.77
C THR A 80 4.18 7.07 -13.91
N THR A 81 5.23 7.69 -14.49
CA THR A 81 5.94 8.77 -13.81
C THR A 81 4.99 9.91 -13.44
N ALA A 82 4.08 10.25 -14.36
CA ALA A 82 3.10 11.31 -14.11
C ALA A 82 2.19 10.99 -12.92
N THR A 83 1.71 9.75 -12.85
CA THR A 83 0.87 9.32 -11.75
C THR A 83 1.65 9.27 -10.42
N ALA A 84 2.89 8.82 -10.46
CA ALA A 84 3.76 8.82 -9.28
C ALA A 84 4.00 10.24 -8.75
N ASP A 85 4.19 11.20 -9.66
CA ASP A 85 4.37 12.61 -9.28
C ASP A 85 3.11 13.18 -8.65
N GLN A 86 1.94 12.82 -9.20
CA GLN A 86 0.65 13.21 -8.62
C GLN A 86 0.49 12.62 -7.22
N ALA A 87 0.88 11.36 -7.05
CA ALA A 87 0.79 10.70 -5.76
C ALA A 87 1.73 11.35 -4.74
N ARG A 88 2.93 11.75 -5.18
CA ARG A 88 3.88 12.43 -4.30
C ARG A 88 3.30 13.76 -3.81
N ALA A 89 2.66 14.52 -4.69
CA ALA A 89 2.02 15.78 -4.33
C ALA A 89 0.84 15.53 -3.38
N ALA A 90 0.04 14.50 -3.66
CA ALA A 90 -1.08 14.13 -2.80
C ALA A 90 -0.61 13.71 -1.41
N LEU A 91 0.51 12.97 -1.34
CA LEU A 91 1.08 12.54 -0.06
C LEU A 91 1.45 13.74 0.81
N ALA A 92 2.07 14.75 0.20
CA ALA A 92 2.43 15.97 0.93
C ALA A 92 1.20 16.63 1.56
N GLN A 93 0.08 16.65 0.83
CA GLN A 93 -1.18 17.19 1.33
C GLN A 93 -1.75 16.33 2.44
N LEU A 94 -1.75 15.02 2.26
CA LEU A 94 -2.32 14.08 3.23
C LEU A 94 -1.56 14.11 4.55
N LEU A 95 -0.23 14.26 4.50
CA LEU A 95 0.60 14.29 5.70
C LEU A 95 0.49 15.61 6.46
N ARG A 96 0.05 16.67 5.79
CA ARG A 96 -0.18 17.96 6.47
C ARG A 96 -1.47 17.98 7.26
N GLY A 97 -2.37 17.14 6.82
CA GLY A 97 -3.70 17.09 7.24
C GLY A 97 -4.37 16.95 8.21
#